data_93d1635ea209d1913954f3c603b837b2
#
_entry.id   93d1635ea209d1913954f3c603b837b2
#
_cell.length_a   1.000
_cell.length_b   1.000
_cell.length_c   1.000
_cell.angle_alpha   90.00
_cell.angle_beta   90.00
_cell.angle_gamma   90.00
#
_symmetry.space_group_name_H-M   'P 1'
#
loop_
_entity.id
_entity.type
_entity.pdbx_description
1 polymer ?
#
loop_
_entity_poly.entity_id
_entity_poly.type
_entity_poly.pdbx_seq_one_letter_code
_entity_poly.pdbx_strand_id
1 'polypeptide(L)'
;MGKCPFSFLHALTARNNNVDSPASHSLDLKHQSKYAEESFHKLEGYDELNEQMRMIDLSESDLNLLRRVKPSVEKNIDYIIDQFYNSVLGMDKLEAIILEHSSIERLKTTLREHIIEIFAGKVDEEYISKRMKFANIHKRVGLEPKWYLSAFQNLQNVFKQVIYNETHDDNIRLHLVKTVTKLLNLEQQLVLEEYEKENVKEKEQQYLLVKNELKQKIAEFSSELIDFSIDTNAAVKQLVASSNEVSRTFQRTATSAVESQGLAADGHEHLDSLTGQINLIYQSTSQMEHSVQELSNSSNQIQKNCKFS
;
A
#
# COMPACT_ATOMS: atom_id res chain seq x y z
N MET A 1 -31.11 -18.31 8.36
CA MET A 1 -32.10 -17.60 9.19
C MET A 1 -31.36 -16.99 10.39
N GLY A 2 -30.84 -15.78 10.23
CA GLY A 2 -30.09 -15.04 11.24
C GLY A 2 -31.02 -14.12 12.02
N LYS A 3 -30.99 -14.26 13.33
CA LYS A 3 -31.81 -13.45 14.25
C LYS A 3 -31.20 -12.06 14.38
N CYS A 4 -32.06 -11.05 14.24
CA CYS A 4 -31.77 -9.64 14.43
C CYS A 4 -31.36 -9.32 15.87
N PRO A 5 -30.30 -8.53 16.15
CA PRO A 5 -29.78 -8.33 17.50
C PRO A 5 -30.37 -7.10 18.24
N PHE A 6 -31.63 -6.79 18.05
CA PHE A 6 -32.30 -5.68 18.76
C PHE A 6 -33.37 -6.17 19.74
N SER A 7 -32.94 -6.87 20.80
CA SER A 7 -33.80 -7.16 21.95
C SER A 7 -33.08 -6.89 23.27
N PHE A 8 -32.79 -5.58 23.53
CA PHE A 8 -32.28 -5.19 24.85
C PHE A 8 -32.76 -3.78 25.22
N LEU A 9 -34.04 -3.66 25.53
CA LEU A 9 -34.61 -2.43 26.07
C LEU A 9 -35.79 -2.75 26.99
N HIS A 10 -35.47 -3.38 28.13
CA HIS A 10 -36.38 -3.39 29.29
C HIS A 10 -35.51 -3.49 30.54
N ALA A 11 -35.30 -2.38 31.21
CA ALA A 11 -35.15 -2.19 32.63
C ALA A 11 -34.29 -0.94 32.91
N LEU A 12 -34.93 0.14 33.28
CA LEU A 12 -34.43 1.14 34.25
C LEU A 12 -35.57 2.12 34.55
N THR A 13 -36.44 1.70 35.45
CA THR A 13 -37.33 2.63 36.18
C THR A 13 -36.81 2.78 37.60
N ALA A 14 -36.91 4.01 38.11
CA ALA A 14 -36.87 4.45 39.49
C ALA A 14 -35.52 4.80 40.13
N ARG A 15 -35.28 6.08 40.24
CA ARG A 15 -34.98 6.69 41.56
C ARG A 15 -35.28 8.19 41.56
N ASN A 16 -36.26 8.57 42.35
CA ASN A 16 -36.57 9.95 42.81
C ASN A 16 -35.41 10.52 43.64
N ASN A 17 -35.03 11.77 43.36
CA ASN A 17 -34.60 12.71 44.41
C ASN A 17 -34.92 14.15 44.02
N ASN A 18 -35.74 14.78 44.86
CA ASN A 18 -36.08 16.20 44.84
C ASN A 18 -34.85 17.07 45.05
N VAL A 19 -34.63 18.02 44.14
CA VAL A 19 -33.82 19.23 44.41
C VAL A 19 -34.63 20.43 43.90
N ASP A 20 -34.86 21.39 44.78
CA ASP A 20 -35.59 22.64 44.54
C ASP A 20 -34.99 23.43 43.36
N SER A 21 -35.84 23.86 42.44
CA SER A 21 -35.50 24.69 41.29
C SER A 21 -35.82 26.17 41.48
N PRO A 22 -34.97 27.09 41.02
CA PRO A 22 -35.35 28.49 40.88
C PRO A 22 -36.26 28.68 39.65
N ALA A 23 -37.13 29.68 39.76
CA ALA A 23 -38.22 30.06 38.90
C ALA A 23 -38.06 29.79 37.38
N SER A 24 -38.89 28.91 36.86
CA SER A 24 -39.05 28.57 35.45
C SER A 24 -39.70 29.70 34.65
N HIS A 25 -38.99 30.29 33.69
CA HIS A 25 -39.61 30.94 32.55
C HIS A 25 -40.02 29.81 31.58
N SER A 26 -41.28 29.37 31.65
CA SER A 26 -41.86 28.44 30.72
C SER A 26 -41.82 29.00 29.28
N LEU A 27 -41.21 28.28 28.38
CA LEU A 27 -41.39 28.50 26.95
C LEU A 27 -42.89 28.41 26.63
N ASP A 28 -43.50 29.54 26.28
CA ASP A 28 -44.91 29.60 25.95
C ASP A 28 -45.18 29.02 24.55
N LEU A 29 -45.18 27.68 24.48
CA LEU A 29 -45.41 26.90 23.27
C LEU A 29 -46.85 26.40 23.13
N LYS A 30 -47.79 26.97 23.94
CA LYS A 30 -49.17 26.51 24.09
C LYS A 30 -50.10 26.74 22.90
N HIS A 31 -49.66 27.35 21.80
CA HIS A 31 -50.52 27.51 20.61
C HIS A 31 -49.85 26.96 19.37
N GLN A 32 -50.13 25.70 19.07
CA GLN A 32 -50.58 25.20 17.75
C GLN A 32 -50.54 23.69 17.68
N SER A 33 -51.66 23.05 17.95
CA SER A 33 -52.01 21.71 17.52
C SER A 33 -52.49 21.77 16.05
N LYS A 34 -51.60 21.90 15.11
CA LYS A 34 -51.76 21.52 13.71
C LYS A 34 -50.42 21.74 13.03
N TYR A 35 -49.51 20.81 13.22
CA TYR A 35 -48.36 20.73 12.34
C TYR A 35 -48.92 20.14 11.04
N ALA A 36 -49.23 21.00 10.07
CA ALA A 36 -49.34 20.56 8.69
C ALA A 36 -48.00 19.98 8.29
N GLU A 37 -48.00 18.85 7.62
CA GLU A 37 -46.83 18.29 6.93
C GLU A 37 -46.41 19.28 5.82
N GLU A 38 -45.74 20.36 6.19
CA GLU A 38 -45.07 21.23 5.23
C GLU A 38 -43.85 20.45 4.74
N SER A 39 -43.94 20.00 3.49
CA SER A 39 -42.79 19.37 2.82
C SER A 39 -41.60 20.32 2.82
N PHE A 40 -40.43 19.79 3.10
CA PHE A 40 -39.18 20.54 3.04
C PHE A 40 -39.00 21.18 1.65
N HIS A 41 -38.52 22.42 1.60
CA HIS A 41 -38.19 23.07 0.35
C HIS A 41 -36.99 22.34 -0.27
N LYS A 42 -37.18 21.73 -1.43
CA LYS A 42 -36.16 21.00 -2.18
C LYS A 42 -35.01 21.97 -2.53
N LEU A 43 -33.78 21.60 -2.18
CA LEU A 43 -32.58 22.32 -2.58
C LEU A 43 -32.24 21.97 -4.02
N GLU A 44 -32.14 22.95 -4.90
CA GLU A 44 -31.78 22.75 -6.29
C GLU A 44 -30.30 22.30 -6.40
N GLY A 45 -30.04 21.27 -7.18
CA GLY A 45 -28.68 20.71 -7.36
C GLY A 45 -28.19 19.80 -6.25
N TYR A 46 -29.01 19.51 -5.22
CA TYR A 46 -28.64 18.66 -4.08
C TYR A 46 -29.61 17.48 -3.94
N ASP A 47 -29.81 16.71 -5.01
CA ASP A 47 -30.82 15.65 -5.05
C ASP A 47 -30.58 14.57 -3.97
N GLU A 48 -29.34 14.14 -3.78
CA GLU A 48 -28.97 13.14 -2.77
C GLU A 48 -29.19 13.67 -1.35
N LEU A 49 -28.81 14.90 -1.06
CA LEU A 49 -29.07 15.53 0.22
C LEU A 49 -30.56 15.68 0.51
N ASN A 50 -31.36 16.02 -0.50
CA ASN A 50 -32.81 16.07 -0.37
C ASN A 50 -33.40 14.69 -0.01
N GLU A 51 -32.82 13.60 -0.55
CA GLU A 51 -33.23 12.24 -0.17
C GLU A 51 -32.77 11.88 1.26
N GLN A 52 -31.57 12.28 1.66
CA GLN A 52 -31.08 12.11 3.03
C GLN A 52 -32.01 12.82 4.04
N MET A 53 -32.35 14.08 3.78
CA MET A 53 -33.28 14.85 4.62
C MET A 53 -34.66 14.17 4.71
N ARG A 54 -35.17 13.67 3.59
CA ARG A 54 -36.42 12.91 3.54
C ARG A 54 -36.33 11.60 4.35
N MET A 55 -35.20 10.88 4.26
CA MET A 55 -34.98 9.61 4.96
C MET A 55 -34.98 9.77 6.48
N ILE A 56 -34.43 10.89 6.99
CA ILE A 56 -34.44 11.22 8.42
C ILE A 56 -35.73 11.96 8.84
N ASP A 57 -36.67 12.11 7.92
CA ASP A 57 -37.94 12.80 8.17
C ASP A 57 -37.73 14.24 8.69
N LEU A 58 -36.74 14.97 8.18
CA LEU A 58 -36.51 16.37 8.51
C LEU A 58 -37.50 17.23 7.72
N SER A 59 -38.28 18.04 8.43
CA SER A 59 -39.34 18.84 7.87
C SER A 59 -39.14 20.35 8.11
N GLU A 60 -39.89 21.20 7.36
CA GLU A 60 -39.91 22.64 7.62
C GLU A 60 -40.47 22.94 9.02
N SER A 61 -41.38 22.12 9.53
CA SER A 61 -41.86 22.19 10.92
C SER A 61 -40.74 22.01 11.94
N ASP A 62 -39.82 21.08 11.68
CA ASP A 62 -38.63 20.90 12.54
C ASP A 62 -37.74 22.15 12.52
N LEU A 63 -37.49 22.73 11.33
CA LEU A 63 -36.68 23.93 11.20
C LEU A 63 -37.35 25.14 11.89
N ASN A 64 -38.65 25.28 11.78
CA ASN A 64 -39.41 26.30 12.48
C ASN A 64 -39.33 26.13 14.00
N LEU A 65 -39.36 24.89 14.49
CA LEU A 65 -39.19 24.59 15.90
C LEU A 65 -37.79 25.00 16.40
N LEU A 66 -36.73 24.72 15.63
CA LEU A 66 -35.37 25.16 15.98
C LEU A 66 -35.26 26.68 16.07
N ARG A 67 -35.85 27.43 15.12
CA ARG A 67 -35.90 28.90 15.16
C ARG A 67 -36.56 29.42 16.46
N ARG A 68 -37.64 28.77 16.90
CA ARG A 68 -38.37 29.15 18.11
C ARG A 68 -37.60 28.93 19.41
N VAL A 69 -36.78 27.86 19.46
CA VAL A 69 -35.98 27.52 20.65
C VAL A 69 -34.60 28.16 20.65
N LYS A 70 -34.19 28.79 19.55
CA LYS A 70 -32.90 29.46 19.43
C LYS A 70 -32.59 30.41 20.60
N PRO A 71 -33.50 31.32 21.06
CA PRO A 71 -33.21 32.19 22.19
C PRO A 71 -32.89 31.45 23.49
N SER A 72 -33.51 30.27 23.71
CA SER A 72 -33.21 29.42 24.86
C SER A 72 -31.83 28.77 24.76
N VAL A 73 -31.42 28.37 23.54
CA VAL A 73 -30.08 27.87 23.30
C VAL A 73 -29.04 28.95 23.48
N GLU A 74 -29.27 30.14 22.96
CA GLU A 74 -28.39 31.32 23.17
C GLU A 74 -28.19 31.66 24.64
N LYS A 75 -29.24 31.57 25.46
CA LYS A 75 -29.16 31.75 26.90
C LYS A 75 -28.27 30.71 27.58
N ASN A 76 -28.28 29.48 27.10
CA ASN A 76 -27.53 28.35 27.67
C ASN A 76 -26.22 28.07 26.92
N ILE A 77 -25.81 28.92 25.98
CA ILE A 77 -24.72 28.64 25.05
C ILE A 77 -23.36 28.39 25.73
N ASP A 78 -23.06 29.19 26.78
CA ASP A 78 -21.81 29.05 27.54
C ASP A 78 -21.76 27.72 28.27
N TYR A 79 -22.86 27.30 28.89
CA TYR A 79 -22.97 25.99 29.50
C TYR A 79 -22.78 24.85 28.50
N ILE A 80 -23.41 24.93 27.32
CA ILE A 80 -23.30 23.92 26.27
C ILE A 80 -21.84 23.78 25.81
N ILE A 81 -21.18 24.90 25.56
CA ILE A 81 -19.80 24.95 25.10
C ILE A 81 -18.84 24.40 26.16
N ASP A 82 -19.01 24.77 27.40
CA ASP A 82 -18.16 24.32 28.50
C ASP A 82 -18.31 22.81 28.73
N GLN A 83 -19.54 22.28 28.74
CA GLN A 83 -19.77 20.84 28.85
C GLN A 83 -19.15 20.08 27.71
N PHE A 84 -19.26 20.58 26.48
CA PHE A 84 -18.66 19.98 25.31
C PHE A 84 -17.12 19.91 25.42
N TYR A 85 -16.46 21.04 25.70
CA TYR A 85 -15.01 21.08 25.80
C TYR A 85 -14.46 20.37 27.03
N ASN A 86 -15.16 20.35 28.15
CA ASN A 86 -14.76 19.51 29.29
C ASN A 86 -14.68 18.03 28.93
N SER A 87 -15.57 17.55 28.07
CA SER A 87 -15.54 16.17 27.58
C SER A 87 -14.42 15.95 26.55
N VAL A 88 -14.20 16.90 25.66
CA VAL A 88 -13.16 16.81 24.61
C VAL A 88 -11.75 16.87 25.20
N LEU A 89 -11.51 17.80 26.14
CA LEU A 89 -10.21 17.97 26.80
C LEU A 89 -9.86 16.83 27.77
N GLY A 90 -10.84 16.00 28.16
CA GLY A 90 -10.56 14.77 28.89
C GLY A 90 -9.94 13.65 28.06
N MET A 91 -9.72 13.87 26.75
CA MET A 91 -9.17 12.89 25.82
C MET A 91 -7.82 13.39 25.29
N ASP A 92 -6.71 12.79 25.75
CA ASP A 92 -5.32 13.20 25.44
C ASP A 92 -5.08 13.44 23.94
N LYS A 93 -5.65 12.58 23.08
CA LYS A 93 -5.50 12.69 21.62
C LYS A 93 -6.18 13.94 21.06
N LEU A 94 -7.35 14.29 21.56
CA LEU A 94 -8.10 15.47 21.11
C LEU A 94 -7.46 16.74 21.63
N GLU A 95 -7.02 16.73 22.89
CA GLU A 95 -6.28 17.83 23.48
C GLU A 95 -4.99 18.12 22.69
N ALA A 96 -4.22 17.10 22.34
CA ALA A 96 -3.01 17.27 21.53
C ALA A 96 -3.30 17.93 20.16
N ILE A 97 -4.35 17.49 19.44
CA ILE A 97 -4.77 18.12 18.17
C ILE A 97 -5.15 19.60 18.37
N ILE A 98 -5.85 19.91 19.45
CA ILE A 98 -6.27 21.29 19.75
C ILE A 98 -5.05 22.17 20.00
N LEU A 99 -4.12 21.73 20.86
CA LEU A 99 -2.92 22.48 21.22
C LEU A 99 -1.96 22.69 20.05
N GLU A 100 -1.91 21.73 19.13
CA GLU A 100 -1.05 21.83 17.94
C GLU A 100 -1.60 22.81 16.89
N HIS A 101 -2.93 22.90 16.74
CA HIS A 101 -3.52 23.58 15.59
C HIS A 101 -4.35 24.82 15.95
N SER A 102 -4.70 25.05 17.22
CA SER A 102 -5.60 26.15 17.64
C SER A 102 -5.42 26.52 19.12
N SER A 103 -6.35 27.32 19.63
CA SER A 103 -6.55 27.57 21.06
C SER A 103 -7.99 27.24 21.46
N ILE A 104 -8.17 26.90 22.72
CA ILE A 104 -9.50 26.57 23.28
C ILE A 104 -10.47 27.74 23.14
N GLU A 105 -10.01 28.96 23.37
CA GLU A 105 -10.82 30.19 23.30
C GLU A 105 -11.35 30.41 21.88
N ARG A 106 -10.47 30.23 20.87
CA ARG A 106 -10.85 30.35 19.45
C ARG A 106 -11.87 29.28 19.08
N LEU A 107 -11.65 28.05 19.53
CA LEU A 107 -12.55 26.94 19.22
C LEU A 107 -13.89 27.09 19.92
N LYS A 108 -13.94 27.60 21.18
CA LYS A 108 -15.19 27.94 21.89
C LYS A 108 -15.99 28.98 21.11
N THR A 109 -15.33 30.01 20.58
CA THR A 109 -15.97 31.04 19.75
C THR A 109 -16.56 30.43 18.46
N THR A 110 -15.77 29.61 17.75
CA THR A 110 -16.22 28.93 16.52
C THR A 110 -17.39 27.98 16.79
N LEU A 111 -17.34 27.21 17.89
CA LEU A 111 -18.44 26.31 18.25
C LEU A 111 -19.70 27.08 18.62
N ARG A 112 -19.57 28.21 19.28
CA ARG A 112 -20.70 29.12 19.58
C ARG A 112 -21.43 29.53 18.31
N GLU A 113 -20.69 30.05 17.35
CA GLU A 113 -21.24 30.47 16.05
C GLU A 113 -21.91 29.29 15.33
N HIS A 114 -21.27 28.14 15.34
CA HIS A 114 -21.79 26.91 14.72
C HIS A 114 -23.12 26.48 15.37
N ILE A 115 -23.22 26.44 16.70
CA ILE A 115 -24.45 26.08 17.40
C ILE A 115 -25.58 27.10 17.10
N ILE A 116 -25.29 28.39 17.11
CA ILE A 116 -26.27 29.43 16.78
C ILE A 116 -26.79 29.27 15.34
N GLU A 117 -25.92 28.87 14.41
CA GLU A 117 -26.34 28.59 13.02
C GLU A 117 -27.21 27.32 12.92
N ILE A 118 -26.87 26.24 13.65
CA ILE A 118 -27.70 25.03 13.71
C ILE A 118 -29.15 25.40 14.09
N PHE A 119 -29.31 26.27 15.12
CA PHE A 119 -30.62 26.70 15.60
C PHE A 119 -31.21 27.88 14.82
N ALA A 120 -30.54 28.36 13.77
CA ALA A 120 -31.16 29.31 12.84
C ALA A 120 -32.30 28.65 12.01
N GLY A 121 -32.36 27.30 12.02
CA GLY A 121 -33.42 26.56 11.37
C GLY A 121 -33.45 26.79 9.86
N LYS A 122 -32.27 26.87 9.22
CA LYS A 122 -32.12 27.11 7.79
C LYS A 122 -31.08 26.16 7.25
N VAL A 123 -31.48 25.35 6.27
CA VAL A 123 -30.57 24.48 5.53
C VAL A 123 -30.57 24.95 4.08
N ASP A 124 -29.51 25.63 3.69
CA ASP A 124 -29.30 26.18 2.35
C ASP A 124 -27.88 25.93 1.86
N GLU A 125 -27.54 26.43 0.67
CA GLU A 125 -26.21 26.28 0.09
C GLU A 125 -25.08 26.85 0.98
N GLU A 126 -25.35 27.98 1.65
CA GLU A 126 -24.39 28.58 2.57
C GLU A 126 -24.14 27.68 3.78
N TYR A 127 -25.21 27.12 4.35
CA TYR A 127 -25.16 26.15 5.43
C TYR A 127 -24.30 24.93 5.03
N ILE A 128 -24.59 24.32 3.87
CA ILE A 128 -23.85 23.16 3.34
C ILE A 128 -22.38 23.50 3.11
N SER A 129 -22.11 24.61 2.43
CA SER A 129 -20.73 25.07 2.16
C SER A 129 -19.89 25.24 3.42
N LYS A 130 -20.47 25.78 4.49
CA LYS A 130 -19.80 25.92 5.78
C LYS A 130 -19.47 24.55 6.38
N ARG A 131 -20.38 23.56 6.33
CA ARG A 131 -20.14 22.20 6.86
C ARG A 131 -19.02 21.48 6.11
N MET A 132 -18.98 21.63 4.80
CA MET A 132 -17.88 21.10 3.98
C MET A 132 -16.54 21.74 4.37
N LYS A 133 -16.51 23.06 4.60
CA LYS A 133 -15.30 23.74 5.08
C LYS A 133 -14.83 23.22 6.43
N PHE A 134 -15.76 23.01 7.38
CA PHE A 134 -15.43 22.44 8.68
C PHE A 134 -14.92 21.00 8.56
N ALA A 135 -15.53 20.18 7.71
CA ALA A 135 -15.08 18.83 7.44
C ALA A 135 -13.63 18.81 6.94
N ASN A 136 -13.30 19.65 5.96
CA ASN A 136 -11.96 19.77 5.43
C ASN A 136 -10.92 20.24 6.47
N ILE A 137 -11.31 21.16 7.36
CA ILE A 137 -10.46 21.59 8.47
C ILE A 137 -10.21 20.42 9.42
N HIS A 138 -11.26 19.73 9.88
CA HIS A 138 -11.14 18.59 10.78
C HIS A 138 -10.27 17.46 10.20
N LYS A 139 -10.46 17.13 8.91
CA LYS A 139 -9.62 16.15 8.23
C LYS A 139 -8.16 16.58 8.18
N ARG A 140 -7.89 17.83 7.83
CA ARG A 140 -6.53 18.38 7.71
C ARG A 140 -5.76 18.38 9.03
N VAL A 141 -6.44 18.61 10.17
CA VAL A 141 -5.83 18.52 11.49
C VAL A 141 -5.77 17.09 12.05
N GLY A 142 -6.15 16.10 11.27
CA GLY A 142 -6.07 14.69 11.65
C GLY A 142 -7.16 14.21 12.62
N LEU A 143 -8.27 14.93 12.72
CA LEU A 143 -9.42 14.48 13.51
C LEU A 143 -10.09 13.31 12.81
N GLU A 144 -9.99 12.11 13.38
CA GLU A 144 -10.59 10.90 12.80
C GLU A 144 -12.13 10.92 12.95
N PRO A 145 -12.89 10.35 11.98
CA PRO A 145 -14.36 10.32 12.01
C PRO A 145 -14.96 9.79 13.31
N LYS A 146 -14.33 8.79 13.93
CA LYS A 146 -14.82 8.24 15.22
C LYS A 146 -14.85 9.28 16.35
N TRP A 147 -13.85 10.17 16.40
CA TRP A 147 -13.80 11.23 17.42
C TRP A 147 -14.81 12.34 17.14
N TYR A 148 -14.98 12.68 15.84
CA TYR A 148 -16.02 13.60 15.41
C TYR A 148 -17.42 13.11 15.80
N LEU A 149 -17.77 11.86 15.50
CA LEU A 149 -19.05 11.27 15.88
C LEU A 149 -19.25 11.21 17.40
N SER A 150 -18.20 10.88 18.16
CA SER A 150 -18.26 10.86 19.63
C SER A 150 -18.50 12.25 20.21
N ALA A 151 -17.85 13.28 19.65
CA ALA A 151 -18.06 14.66 20.06
C ALA A 151 -19.51 15.13 19.78
N PHE A 152 -20.06 14.76 18.61
CA PHE A 152 -21.46 15.07 18.30
C PHE A 152 -22.45 14.33 19.22
N GLN A 153 -22.17 13.09 19.58
CA GLN A 153 -22.97 12.39 20.58
C GLN A 153 -22.96 13.08 21.94
N ASN A 154 -21.78 13.58 22.35
CA ASN A 154 -21.67 14.37 23.57
C ASN A 154 -22.48 15.66 23.48
N LEU A 155 -22.35 16.41 22.39
CA LEU A 155 -23.14 17.62 22.13
C LEU A 155 -24.64 17.33 22.17
N GLN A 156 -25.08 16.25 21.56
CA GLN A 156 -26.49 15.81 21.62
C GLN A 156 -26.97 15.54 23.04
N ASN A 157 -26.13 14.95 23.89
CA ASN A 157 -26.48 14.70 25.29
C ASN A 157 -26.63 16.00 26.07
N VAL A 158 -25.75 16.97 25.82
CA VAL A 158 -25.83 18.31 26.42
C VAL A 158 -27.13 19.04 26.01
N PHE A 159 -27.46 18.99 24.70
CA PHE A 159 -28.73 19.56 24.23
C PHE A 159 -29.95 18.89 24.86
N LYS A 160 -29.96 17.58 24.99
CA LYS A 160 -31.05 16.88 25.69
C LYS A 160 -31.19 17.37 27.12
N GLN A 161 -30.08 17.53 27.83
CA GLN A 161 -30.11 18.04 29.20
C GLN A 161 -30.68 19.46 29.29
N VAL A 162 -30.28 20.36 28.39
CA VAL A 162 -30.83 21.73 28.30
C VAL A 162 -32.31 21.69 27.98
N ILE A 163 -32.76 20.89 27.03
CA ILE A 163 -34.18 20.73 26.67
C ILE A 163 -34.99 20.26 27.88
N TYR A 164 -34.48 19.27 28.63
CA TYR A 164 -35.16 18.76 29.83
C TYR A 164 -35.28 19.79 30.94
N ASN A 165 -34.31 20.69 31.05
CA ASN A 165 -34.31 21.75 32.09
C ASN A 165 -35.22 22.93 31.69
N GLU A 166 -35.29 23.25 30.38
CA GLU A 166 -36.03 24.45 29.91
C GLU A 166 -37.52 24.19 29.64
N THR A 167 -37.97 22.94 29.50
CA THR A 167 -39.38 22.63 29.27
C THR A 167 -39.88 21.46 30.12
N HIS A 168 -41.09 21.58 30.65
CA HIS A 168 -41.75 20.54 31.47
C HIS A 168 -42.82 19.75 30.71
N ASP A 169 -43.14 20.14 29.47
CA ASP A 169 -44.09 19.42 28.62
C ASP A 169 -43.39 18.28 27.91
N ASP A 170 -43.79 17.05 28.20
CA ASP A 170 -43.13 15.83 27.65
C ASP A 170 -43.32 15.68 26.13
N ASN A 171 -44.42 16.16 25.55
CA ASN A 171 -44.63 16.16 24.11
C ASN A 171 -43.67 17.12 23.40
N ILE A 172 -43.54 18.33 23.97
CA ILE A 172 -42.59 19.34 23.46
C ILE A 172 -41.16 18.84 23.59
N ARG A 173 -40.78 18.25 24.75
CA ARG A 173 -39.45 17.63 24.95
C ARG A 173 -39.17 16.60 23.88
N LEU A 174 -40.10 15.66 23.69
CA LEU A 174 -39.92 14.58 22.73
C LEU A 174 -39.73 15.13 21.31
N HIS A 175 -40.54 16.14 20.94
CA HIS A 175 -40.45 16.75 19.62
C HIS A 175 -39.11 17.50 19.44
N LEU A 176 -38.67 18.29 20.40
CA LEU A 176 -37.40 19.00 20.39
C LEU A 176 -36.19 18.01 20.30
N VAL A 177 -36.21 16.96 21.11
CA VAL A 177 -35.15 15.94 21.08
C VAL A 177 -35.08 15.25 19.72
N LYS A 178 -36.23 14.89 19.10
CA LYS A 178 -36.27 14.33 17.76
C LYS A 178 -35.70 15.30 16.73
N THR A 179 -36.16 16.55 16.73
CA THR A 179 -35.72 17.58 15.80
C THR A 179 -34.23 17.84 15.88
N VAL A 180 -33.70 18.04 17.09
CA VAL A 180 -32.24 18.21 17.29
C VAL A 180 -31.47 16.99 16.83
N THR A 181 -31.97 15.77 17.10
CA THR A 181 -31.33 14.55 16.66
C THR A 181 -31.29 14.43 15.14
N LYS A 182 -32.38 14.76 14.43
CA LYS A 182 -32.44 14.77 12.96
C LYS A 182 -31.37 15.73 12.39
N LEU A 183 -31.33 16.98 12.92
CA LEU A 183 -30.41 17.97 12.38
C LEU A 183 -28.95 17.63 12.68
N LEU A 184 -28.61 17.19 13.89
CA LEU A 184 -27.25 16.74 14.21
C LEU A 184 -26.85 15.51 13.38
N ASN A 185 -27.78 14.65 13.04
CA ASN A 185 -27.51 13.52 12.12
C ASN A 185 -27.21 14.02 10.70
N LEU A 186 -27.95 15.00 10.19
CA LEU A 186 -27.66 15.64 8.90
C LEU A 186 -26.27 16.27 8.90
N GLU A 187 -25.89 17.00 9.95
CA GLU A 187 -24.56 17.58 10.14
C GLU A 187 -23.46 16.50 10.02
N GLN A 188 -23.68 15.37 10.69
CA GLN A 188 -22.74 14.26 10.65
C GLN A 188 -22.63 13.63 9.25
N GLN A 189 -23.73 13.47 8.53
CA GLN A 189 -23.76 12.95 7.17
C GLN A 189 -22.94 13.84 6.24
N LEU A 190 -23.18 15.15 6.24
CA LEU A 190 -22.47 16.13 5.41
C LEU A 190 -20.95 16.10 5.63
N VAL A 191 -20.56 16.04 6.90
CA VAL A 191 -19.13 16.02 7.24
C VAL A 191 -18.48 14.69 6.84
N LEU A 192 -19.14 13.54 7.09
CA LEU A 192 -18.60 12.23 6.74
C LEU A 192 -18.51 12.04 5.22
N GLU A 193 -19.47 12.55 4.47
CA GLU A 193 -19.45 12.54 3.01
C GLU A 193 -18.23 13.30 2.46
N GLU A 194 -17.95 14.48 3.02
CA GLU A 194 -16.78 15.26 2.61
C GLU A 194 -15.45 14.59 3.00
N TYR A 195 -15.39 13.93 4.17
CA TYR A 195 -14.25 13.09 4.53
C TYR A 195 -13.99 12.00 3.51
N GLU A 196 -15.07 11.32 3.05
CA GLU A 196 -14.93 10.24 2.07
C GLU A 196 -14.53 10.78 0.69
N LYS A 197 -15.09 11.90 0.22
CA LYS A 197 -14.67 12.55 -1.02
C LYS A 197 -13.18 12.88 -1.03
N GLU A 198 -12.68 13.47 0.04
CA GLU A 198 -11.25 13.80 0.16
C GLU A 198 -10.37 12.54 0.30
N ASN A 199 -10.84 11.46 0.96
CA ASN A 199 -10.13 10.18 1.02
C ASN A 199 -10.01 9.54 -0.37
N VAL A 200 -11.08 9.54 -1.15
CA VAL A 200 -11.08 9.03 -2.53
C VAL A 200 -10.09 9.81 -3.39
N LYS A 201 -10.11 11.13 -3.31
CA LYS A 201 -9.20 12.01 -4.05
C LYS A 201 -7.73 11.77 -3.69
N GLU A 202 -7.41 11.62 -2.41
CA GLU A 202 -6.05 11.30 -1.95
C GLU A 202 -5.59 9.92 -2.49
N LYS A 203 -6.45 8.91 -2.42
CA LYS A 203 -6.16 7.57 -2.96
C LYS A 203 -5.93 7.60 -4.47
N GLU A 204 -6.73 8.38 -5.20
CA GLU A 204 -6.59 8.54 -6.65
C GLU A 204 -5.26 9.20 -7.02
N GLN A 205 -4.87 10.25 -6.30
CA GLN A 205 -3.57 10.89 -6.47
C GLN A 205 -2.41 9.92 -6.18
N GLN A 206 -2.47 9.16 -5.09
CA GLN A 206 -1.48 8.14 -4.77
C GLN A 206 -1.40 7.06 -5.84
N TYR A 207 -2.55 6.59 -6.33
CA TYR A 207 -2.61 5.62 -7.43
C TYR A 207 -1.91 6.13 -8.70
N LEU A 208 -2.14 7.38 -9.07
CA LEU A 208 -1.50 8.00 -10.23
C LEU A 208 0.01 8.11 -10.07
N LEU A 209 0.50 8.49 -8.89
CA LEU A 209 1.93 8.53 -8.58
C LEU A 209 2.58 7.16 -8.71
N VAL A 210 2.03 6.14 -8.04
CA VAL A 210 2.53 4.76 -8.11
C VAL A 210 2.50 4.22 -9.53
N LYS A 211 1.43 4.48 -10.28
CA LYS A 211 1.30 4.07 -11.67
C LYS A 211 2.39 4.68 -12.57
N ASN A 212 2.72 5.96 -12.37
CA ASN A 212 3.76 6.63 -13.14
C ASN A 212 5.16 6.10 -12.78
N GLU A 213 5.44 5.91 -11.49
CA GLU A 213 6.69 5.30 -11.03
C GLU A 213 6.87 3.88 -11.60
N LEU A 214 5.81 3.07 -11.57
CA LEU A 214 5.85 1.72 -12.15
C LEU A 214 6.11 1.74 -13.66
N LYS A 215 5.49 2.66 -14.40
CA LYS A 215 5.75 2.82 -15.84
C LYS A 215 7.22 3.17 -16.11
N GLN A 216 7.79 4.06 -15.33
CA GLN A 216 9.20 4.43 -15.45
C GLN A 216 10.12 3.23 -15.20
N LYS A 217 9.90 2.49 -14.10
CA LYS A 217 10.68 1.29 -13.77
C LYS A 217 10.58 0.19 -14.85
N ILE A 218 9.39 0.01 -15.43
CA ILE A 218 9.20 -0.93 -16.54
C ILE A 218 10.02 -0.48 -17.77
N ALA A 219 10.05 0.81 -18.09
CA ALA A 219 10.84 1.32 -19.21
C ALA A 219 12.35 1.15 -18.98
N GLU A 220 12.84 1.46 -17.79
CA GLU A 220 14.23 1.25 -17.38
C GLU A 220 14.62 -0.24 -17.49
N PHE A 221 13.83 -1.13 -16.89
CA PHE A 221 14.06 -2.58 -16.94
C PHE A 221 14.01 -3.13 -18.37
N SER A 222 13.09 -2.61 -19.20
CA SER A 222 13.02 -2.99 -20.62
C SER A 222 14.30 -2.61 -21.39
N SER A 223 14.86 -1.41 -21.10
CA SER A 223 16.14 -0.98 -21.67
C SER A 223 17.29 -1.89 -21.23
N GLU A 224 17.39 -2.20 -19.95
CA GLU A 224 18.42 -3.11 -19.41
C GLU A 224 18.33 -4.50 -20.04
N LEU A 225 17.11 -5.03 -20.24
CA LEU A 225 16.90 -6.31 -20.92
C LEU A 225 17.37 -6.29 -22.37
N ILE A 226 17.17 -5.19 -23.09
CA ILE A 226 17.66 -5.04 -24.46
C ILE A 226 19.19 -5.08 -24.47
N ASP A 227 19.85 -4.32 -23.61
CA ASP A 227 21.31 -4.29 -23.49
C ASP A 227 21.87 -5.65 -23.12
N PHE A 228 21.28 -6.33 -22.13
CA PHE A 228 21.65 -7.70 -21.77
C PHE A 228 21.48 -8.70 -22.93
N SER A 229 20.42 -8.54 -23.73
CA SER A 229 20.20 -9.38 -24.93
C SER A 229 21.27 -9.15 -26.00
N ILE A 230 21.70 -7.91 -26.19
CA ILE A 230 22.78 -7.55 -27.14
C ILE A 230 24.10 -8.19 -26.68
N ASP A 231 24.46 -8.04 -25.41
CA ASP A 231 25.68 -8.60 -24.83
C ASP A 231 25.68 -10.13 -24.90
N THR A 232 24.55 -10.75 -24.55
CA THR A 232 24.39 -12.20 -24.67
C THR A 232 24.58 -12.68 -26.10
N ASN A 233 24.02 -11.97 -27.09
CA ASN A 233 24.18 -12.33 -28.50
C ASN A 233 25.64 -12.17 -28.96
N ALA A 234 26.35 -11.14 -28.49
CA ALA A 234 27.77 -10.96 -28.75
C ALA A 234 28.62 -12.11 -28.16
N ALA A 235 28.35 -12.50 -26.92
CA ALA A 235 29.01 -13.60 -26.24
C ALA A 235 28.77 -14.95 -26.96
N VAL A 236 27.54 -15.22 -27.41
CA VAL A 236 27.20 -16.42 -28.19
C VAL A 236 27.96 -16.45 -29.51
N LYS A 237 28.05 -15.33 -30.23
CA LYS A 237 28.84 -15.25 -31.47
C LYS A 237 30.33 -15.55 -31.23
N GLN A 238 30.89 -15.03 -30.14
CA GLN A 238 32.28 -15.30 -29.75
C GLN A 238 32.49 -16.80 -29.40
N LEU A 239 31.57 -17.41 -28.68
CA LEU A 239 31.60 -18.85 -28.38
C LEU A 239 31.55 -19.70 -29.63
N VAL A 240 30.70 -19.35 -30.61
CA VAL A 240 30.64 -20.06 -31.92
C VAL A 240 31.95 -19.92 -32.67
N ALA A 241 32.55 -18.74 -32.70
CA ALA A 241 33.85 -18.52 -33.35
C ALA A 241 34.96 -19.36 -32.68
N SER A 242 35.05 -19.34 -31.36
CA SER A 242 35.99 -20.13 -30.58
C SER A 242 35.80 -21.64 -30.76
N SER A 243 34.57 -22.12 -30.80
CA SER A 243 34.22 -23.53 -31.08
C SER A 243 34.71 -23.96 -32.44
N ASN A 244 34.54 -23.12 -33.47
CA ASN A 244 35.04 -23.38 -34.82
C ASN A 244 36.58 -23.43 -34.87
N GLU A 245 37.25 -22.56 -34.12
CA GLU A 245 38.73 -22.59 -34.02
C GLU A 245 39.23 -23.87 -33.34
N VAL A 246 38.59 -24.25 -32.23
CA VAL A 246 38.87 -25.53 -31.55
C VAL A 246 38.68 -26.71 -32.51
N SER A 247 37.57 -26.74 -33.26
CA SER A 247 37.32 -27.79 -34.25
C SER A 247 38.41 -27.86 -35.32
N ARG A 248 38.86 -26.71 -35.85
CA ARG A 248 39.97 -26.64 -36.80
C ARG A 248 41.29 -27.15 -36.19
N THR A 249 41.55 -26.78 -34.92
CA THR A 249 42.74 -27.23 -34.19
C THR A 249 42.70 -28.76 -34.01
N PHE A 250 41.57 -29.35 -33.67
CA PHE A 250 41.42 -30.80 -33.59
C PHE A 250 41.72 -31.47 -34.94
N GLN A 251 41.19 -30.94 -36.07
CA GLN A 251 41.46 -31.47 -37.39
C GLN A 251 42.95 -31.44 -37.74
N ARG A 252 43.63 -30.34 -37.47
CA ARG A 252 45.09 -30.19 -37.68
C ARG A 252 45.88 -31.16 -36.82
N THR A 253 45.53 -31.30 -35.55
CA THR A 253 46.17 -32.27 -34.63
C THR A 253 45.97 -33.73 -35.11
N ALA A 254 44.77 -34.06 -35.55
CA ALA A 254 44.49 -35.37 -36.11
C ALA A 254 45.38 -35.67 -37.39
N THR A 255 45.48 -34.63 -38.25
CA THR A 255 46.39 -34.79 -39.46
C THR A 255 47.85 -34.97 -39.03
N SER A 256 48.35 -34.14 -38.11
CA SER A 256 49.73 -34.26 -37.59
C SER A 256 49.98 -35.62 -36.88
N ALA A 257 48.95 -36.14 -36.17
CA ALA A 257 49.06 -37.47 -35.58
C ALA A 257 49.19 -38.59 -36.63
N VAL A 258 48.43 -38.52 -37.74
CA VAL A 258 48.54 -39.44 -38.84
C VAL A 258 49.91 -39.34 -39.52
N GLU A 259 50.42 -38.14 -39.78
CA GLU A 259 51.75 -37.91 -40.32
C GLU A 259 52.85 -38.46 -39.38
N SER A 260 52.74 -38.26 -38.10
CA SER A 260 53.66 -38.79 -37.08
C SER A 260 53.63 -40.35 -37.07
N GLN A 261 52.45 -40.94 -37.24
CA GLN A 261 52.30 -42.37 -37.33
C GLN A 261 52.99 -42.93 -38.61
N GLY A 262 52.88 -42.20 -39.74
CA GLY A 262 53.59 -42.53 -40.94
C GLY A 262 55.13 -42.51 -40.79
N LEU A 263 55.65 -41.43 -40.23
CA LEU A 263 57.09 -41.30 -39.95
C LEU A 263 57.61 -42.36 -38.95
N ALA A 264 56.78 -42.76 -37.98
CA ALA A 264 57.15 -43.87 -37.09
C ALA A 264 57.20 -45.19 -37.77
N ALA A 265 56.30 -45.44 -38.72
CA ALA A 265 56.31 -46.65 -39.56
C ALA A 265 57.55 -46.73 -40.50
N ASP A 266 57.86 -45.59 -41.16
CA ASP A 266 59.06 -45.49 -42.02
C ASP A 266 60.35 -45.69 -41.17
N GLY A 267 60.37 -45.09 -39.98
CA GLY A 267 61.48 -45.28 -39.02
C GLY A 267 61.63 -46.76 -38.62
N HIS A 268 60.52 -47.46 -38.43
CA HIS A 268 60.56 -48.91 -38.13
C HIS A 268 61.10 -49.74 -39.29
N GLU A 269 60.71 -49.47 -40.55
CA GLU A 269 61.21 -50.11 -41.73
C GLU A 269 62.74 -49.87 -41.91
N HIS A 270 63.20 -48.65 -41.64
CA HIS A 270 64.64 -48.33 -41.62
C HIS A 270 65.41 -49.14 -40.58
N LEU A 271 64.84 -49.29 -39.36
CA LEU A 271 65.47 -50.08 -38.30
C LEU A 271 65.52 -51.59 -38.69
N ASP A 272 64.49 -52.12 -39.33
CA ASP A 272 64.49 -53.52 -39.85
C ASP A 272 65.56 -53.73 -40.94
N SER A 273 65.68 -52.73 -41.83
CA SER A 273 66.73 -52.78 -42.90
C SER A 273 68.13 -52.73 -42.27
N LEU A 274 68.32 -51.84 -41.27
CA LEU A 274 69.61 -51.74 -40.56
C LEU A 274 69.94 -53.04 -39.78
N THR A 275 68.93 -53.63 -39.16
CA THR A 275 69.07 -54.98 -38.52
C THR A 275 69.52 -56.05 -39.48
N GLY A 276 68.93 -56.08 -40.71
CA GLY A 276 69.31 -56.89 -41.77
C GLY A 276 70.78 -56.71 -42.20
N GLN A 277 71.21 -55.44 -42.36
CA GLN A 277 72.61 -55.10 -42.72
C GLN A 277 73.58 -55.52 -41.60
N ILE A 278 73.25 -55.32 -40.34
CA ILE A 278 74.06 -55.77 -39.17
C ILE A 278 74.25 -57.28 -39.19
N ASN A 279 73.19 -58.06 -39.48
CA ASN A 279 73.26 -59.51 -39.63
C ASN A 279 74.22 -59.92 -40.74
N LEU A 280 74.16 -59.24 -41.89
CA LEU A 280 75.09 -59.47 -43.00
C LEU A 280 76.55 -59.21 -42.65
N ILE A 281 76.79 -58.09 -41.90
CA ILE A 281 78.13 -57.75 -41.39
C ILE A 281 78.59 -58.83 -40.40
N TYR A 282 77.73 -59.27 -39.50
CA TYR A 282 78.04 -60.36 -38.58
C TYR A 282 78.45 -61.66 -39.30
N GLN A 283 77.68 -62.11 -40.36
CA GLN A 283 77.99 -63.27 -41.19
C GLN A 283 79.32 -63.08 -41.89
N SER A 284 79.57 -61.87 -42.47
CA SER A 284 80.81 -61.56 -43.16
C SER A 284 82.03 -61.59 -42.22
N THR A 285 81.87 -61.08 -41.01
CA THR A 285 82.94 -61.11 -39.97
C THR A 285 83.22 -62.51 -39.50
N SER A 286 82.19 -63.35 -39.30
CA SER A 286 82.37 -64.77 -38.96
C SER A 286 83.10 -65.56 -40.08
N GLN A 287 82.78 -65.24 -41.35
CA GLN A 287 83.40 -65.84 -42.51
C GLN A 287 84.90 -65.42 -42.61
N MET A 288 85.20 -64.14 -42.27
CA MET A 288 86.57 -63.64 -42.22
C MET A 288 87.36 -64.25 -41.08
N GLU A 289 86.77 -64.47 -39.89
CA GLU A 289 87.38 -65.22 -38.79
C GLU A 289 87.75 -66.64 -39.21
N HIS A 290 86.84 -67.34 -39.89
CA HIS A 290 87.10 -68.69 -40.44
C HIS A 290 88.29 -68.67 -41.41
N SER A 291 88.29 -67.69 -42.36
CA SER A 291 89.40 -67.54 -43.33
C SER A 291 90.76 -67.22 -42.70
N VAL A 292 90.71 -66.34 -41.63
CA VAL A 292 91.92 -66.05 -40.85
C VAL A 292 92.42 -67.32 -40.13
N GLN A 293 91.53 -68.14 -39.59
CA GLN A 293 91.90 -69.42 -38.93
C GLN A 293 92.46 -70.39 -39.93
N GLU A 294 91.93 -70.50 -41.14
CA GLU A 294 92.47 -71.33 -42.19
C GLU A 294 93.89 -70.89 -42.64
N LEU A 295 94.07 -69.56 -42.81
CA LEU A 295 95.36 -68.96 -43.10
C LEU A 295 96.38 -69.25 -41.99
N SER A 296 95.98 -69.11 -40.70
CA SER A 296 96.82 -69.45 -39.54
C SER A 296 97.20 -70.89 -39.55
N ASN A 297 96.25 -71.79 -39.82
CA ASN A 297 96.56 -73.25 -39.96
C ASN A 297 97.51 -73.54 -41.11
N SER A 298 97.30 -72.96 -42.31
CA SER A 298 98.20 -73.09 -43.46
C SER A 298 99.57 -72.52 -43.18
N SER A 299 99.64 -71.31 -42.51
CA SER A 299 100.94 -70.74 -42.08
C SER A 299 101.71 -71.71 -41.17
N ASN A 300 100.99 -72.26 -40.17
CA ASN A 300 101.59 -73.22 -39.22
C ASN A 300 102.07 -74.54 -40.00
N GLN A 301 101.31 -74.94 -41.02
CA GLN A 301 101.74 -76.11 -41.87
C GLN A 301 102.99 -75.77 -42.65
N ILE A 302 103.06 -74.61 -43.28
CA ILE A 302 104.28 -74.11 -43.99
C ILE A 302 105.48 -74.00 -43.02
N GLN A 303 105.23 -73.45 -41.79
CA GLN A 303 106.29 -73.35 -40.81
C GLN A 303 106.80 -74.78 -40.37
N LYS A 304 105.89 -75.74 -40.29
CA LYS A 304 106.35 -77.14 -40.02
C LYS A 304 107.14 -77.73 -41.21
N ASN A 305 106.74 -77.49 -42.44
CA ASN A 305 107.37 -77.99 -43.62
C ASN A 305 108.77 -77.33 -43.83
N CYS A 306 108.97 -76.05 -43.45
CA CYS A 306 110.23 -75.39 -43.52
C CYS A 306 111.25 -75.83 -42.45
N LYS A 307 110.79 -76.55 -41.42
CA LYS A 307 111.70 -77.12 -40.37
C LYS A 307 112.31 -78.51 -40.72
N PHE A 308 111.81 -79.04 -41.83
CA PHE A 308 112.25 -80.34 -42.27
C PHE A 308 112.97 -80.32 -43.66
N SER A 309 113.35 -79.10 -44.09
CA SER A 309 114.30 -78.95 -45.23
C SER A 309 115.62 -78.48 -44.68
#